data_33f23a1a831429bea2188a366fe78d9a
#
_entry.id   33f23a1a831429bea2188a366fe78d9a
#
_cell.length_a   1.000
_cell.length_b   1.000
_cell.length_c   1.000
_cell.angle_alpha   90.00
_cell.angle_beta   90.00
_cell.angle_gamma   90.00
#
_symmetry.space_group_name_H-M   'P 1'
#
loop_
_entity.id
_entity.type
_entity.pdbx_description
1 polymer ?
#
loop_
_entity_poly.entity_id
_entity_poly.type
_entity_poly.pdbx_seq_one_letter_code
_entity_poly.pdbx_strand_id
1 'polypeptide(L)'
;MSACSSAQKQDVIVESNTSMTVTEKGDEVASETMVFVEKRLVAVSDGKPKEYEYILNDKIIAKETLNDKCEVVSFVGEMPNGLVKQYDMEKKLMAEMNYNAGKLEGVNKSYYPNGQLAFVKNYKNGLLDGQVREFYDNTNKKIEASYKDGLLNGTLKKYSATGTYISSAQYSDGELDGTYKEYYVTGAPRIEIEYYRGKKEGYSKEYHPNGTLKYQYNYSQGLLQGDSKIYYEDGSINKIEKYKDNKLNGDTKIYSNNNSEIPMYVDTYANGKKIMRRAFSGKGEQIFKIRY
;
A
#
# COMPACT_ATOMS: atom_id res chain seq x y z
N MET A 1 7.43 -6.63 5.60
CA MET A 1 8.48 -7.13 6.51
C MET A 1 8.77 -8.56 6.09
N SER A 2 9.91 -8.78 5.44
CA SER A 2 10.37 -10.14 5.12
C SER A 2 10.84 -10.77 6.42
N ALA A 3 10.16 -11.83 6.87
CA ALA A 3 10.58 -12.58 8.05
C ALA A 3 11.90 -13.29 7.71
N CYS A 4 12.94 -12.96 8.46
CA CYS A 4 14.17 -13.72 8.50
C CYS A 4 13.82 -15.05 9.17
N SER A 5 13.45 -16.07 8.40
CA SER A 5 13.18 -17.40 8.96
C SER A 5 14.47 -17.98 9.53
N SER A 6 14.37 -18.65 10.67
CA SER A 6 15.46 -19.34 11.35
C SER A 6 16.24 -20.20 10.34
N ALA A 7 17.53 -19.89 10.20
CA ALA A 7 18.38 -20.57 9.23
C ALA A 7 18.71 -21.98 9.72
N GLN A 8 18.09 -22.98 9.10
CA GLN A 8 18.69 -24.33 9.03
C GLN A 8 19.67 -24.35 7.85
N LYS A 9 20.75 -25.12 7.97
CA LYS A 9 21.75 -25.31 6.91
C LYS A 9 21.06 -25.62 5.60
N GLN A 10 21.26 -24.76 4.61
CA GLN A 10 20.61 -24.87 3.31
C GLN A 10 21.70 -25.15 2.25
N ASP A 11 21.75 -26.37 1.77
CA ASP A 11 22.51 -26.72 0.57
C ASP A 11 21.55 -26.73 -0.62
N VAL A 12 21.81 -25.90 -1.61
CA VAL A 12 21.00 -25.82 -2.83
C VAL A 12 21.72 -26.59 -3.93
N ILE A 13 21.07 -27.58 -4.52
CA ILE A 13 21.64 -28.41 -5.57
C ILE A 13 21.20 -27.90 -6.94
N VAL A 14 22.16 -27.78 -7.86
CA VAL A 14 21.95 -27.34 -9.24
C VAL A 14 22.02 -28.54 -10.17
N GLU A 15 21.06 -28.70 -11.07
CA GLU A 15 21.19 -29.62 -12.19
C GLU A 15 21.96 -28.98 -13.36
N SER A 16 22.94 -29.72 -13.86
CA SER A 16 23.81 -29.30 -14.95
C SER A 16 23.11 -29.32 -16.30
N ASN A 17 23.36 -28.27 -17.05
CA ASN A 17 23.20 -28.03 -18.48
C ASN A 17 22.81 -29.22 -19.36
N THR A 18 21.67 -29.07 -20.06
CA THR A 18 21.55 -29.56 -21.43
C THR A 18 21.03 -28.42 -22.30
N SER A 19 21.87 -27.91 -23.17
CA SER A 19 21.49 -27.01 -24.26
C SER A 19 20.61 -27.78 -25.23
N MET A 20 19.32 -27.52 -25.25
CA MET A 20 18.47 -27.92 -26.38
C MET A 20 18.50 -26.81 -27.44
N THR A 21 19.24 -27.05 -28.52
CA THR A 21 19.07 -26.32 -29.77
C THR A 21 17.86 -26.91 -30.48
N VAL A 22 16.76 -26.16 -30.53
CA VAL A 22 15.68 -26.45 -31.48
C VAL A 22 15.90 -25.58 -32.70
N THR A 23 16.33 -26.19 -33.79
CA THR A 23 16.38 -25.55 -35.11
C THR A 23 15.05 -25.77 -35.80
N GLU A 24 14.19 -24.74 -35.87
CA GLU A 24 13.18 -24.61 -36.90
C GLU A 24 13.41 -23.33 -37.70
N LYS A 25 13.18 -23.44 -39.00
CA LYS A 25 13.50 -22.46 -40.04
C LYS A 25 12.76 -21.12 -39.82
N GLY A 26 13.54 -20.06 -39.77
CA GLY A 26 13.14 -18.73 -40.24
C GLY A 26 12.47 -17.87 -39.18
N ASP A 27 13.25 -17.39 -38.21
CA ASP A 27 13.25 -16.10 -37.54
C ASP A 27 14.32 -16.23 -36.44
N GLU A 28 15.29 -15.33 -36.40
CA GLU A 28 16.27 -15.27 -35.30
C GLU A 28 15.56 -14.91 -34.01
N VAL A 29 15.06 -15.92 -33.29
CA VAL A 29 14.71 -15.78 -31.89
C VAL A 29 16.04 -15.83 -31.14
N ALA A 30 16.44 -14.70 -30.56
CA ALA A 30 17.56 -14.66 -29.65
C ALA A 30 17.36 -15.76 -28.59
N SER A 31 18.25 -16.77 -28.58
CA SER A 31 18.19 -17.83 -27.58
C SER A 31 18.42 -17.20 -26.21
N GLU A 32 17.37 -17.08 -25.41
CA GLU A 32 17.49 -16.71 -24.00
C GLU A 32 18.33 -17.81 -23.33
N THR A 33 19.59 -17.50 -23.06
CA THR A 33 20.46 -18.40 -22.31
C THR A 33 19.97 -18.36 -20.85
N MET A 34 19.24 -19.39 -20.45
CA MET A 34 18.88 -19.54 -19.03
C MET A 34 20.14 -19.85 -18.22
N VAL A 35 20.45 -18.99 -17.28
CA VAL A 35 21.58 -19.12 -16.38
C VAL A 35 21.06 -19.52 -15.00
N PHE A 36 21.52 -20.66 -14.50
CA PHE A 36 21.18 -21.14 -13.17
C PHE A 36 22.27 -20.72 -12.17
N VAL A 37 21.90 -19.92 -11.19
CA VAL A 37 22.78 -19.48 -10.11
C VAL A 37 22.29 -20.07 -8.81
N GLU A 38 23.19 -20.78 -8.12
CA GLU A 38 22.95 -21.25 -6.76
C GLU A 38 23.18 -20.11 -5.77
N LYS A 39 22.25 -19.92 -4.83
CA LYS A 39 22.42 -19.02 -3.67
C LYS A 39 22.66 -19.88 -2.42
N ARG A 40 23.87 -19.84 -1.88
CA ARG A 40 24.27 -20.63 -0.72
C ARG A 40 24.45 -19.77 0.52
N LEU A 41 23.83 -20.16 1.64
CA LEU A 41 24.05 -19.53 2.94
C LEU A 41 25.43 -19.94 3.48
N VAL A 42 26.27 -18.96 3.80
CA VAL A 42 27.65 -19.18 4.26
C VAL A 42 27.82 -18.90 5.74
N ALA A 43 27.16 -17.84 6.23
CA ALA A 43 27.29 -17.41 7.61
C ALA A 43 25.95 -17.11 8.29
N VAL A 44 25.85 -17.52 9.57
CA VAL A 44 24.69 -17.29 10.44
C VAL A 44 25.19 -16.71 11.76
N SER A 45 24.52 -15.69 12.29
CA SER A 45 24.72 -15.19 13.64
C SER A 45 23.38 -15.01 14.34
N ASP A 46 23.25 -15.49 15.57
CA ASP A 46 22.03 -15.46 16.38
C ASP A 46 20.79 -16.03 15.63
N GLY A 47 21.00 -17.11 14.85
CA GLY A 47 19.96 -17.76 14.07
C GLY A 47 19.50 -16.99 12.82
N LYS A 48 20.17 -15.88 12.48
CA LYS A 48 19.85 -15.06 11.29
C LYS A 48 20.92 -15.20 10.23
N PRO A 49 20.55 -15.28 8.95
CA PRO A 49 21.52 -15.31 7.86
C PRO A 49 22.31 -14.00 7.82
N LYS A 50 23.63 -14.10 7.60
CA LYS A 50 24.55 -12.97 7.55
C LYS A 50 25.27 -12.84 6.22
N GLU A 51 25.53 -13.95 5.56
CA GLU A 51 26.25 -13.97 4.30
C GLU A 51 25.70 -15.04 3.38
N TYR A 52 25.54 -14.68 2.10
CA TYR A 52 25.23 -15.60 1.03
C TYR A 52 26.30 -15.52 -0.06
N GLU A 53 26.61 -16.66 -0.67
CA GLU A 53 27.38 -16.77 -1.91
C GLU A 53 26.44 -17.11 -3.07
N TYR A 54 26.75 -16.55 -4.22
CA TYR A 54 26.11 -16.88 -5.48
C TYR A 54 27.11 -17.67 -6.32
N ILE A 55 26.72 -18.85 -6.77
CA ILE A 55 27.60 -19.82 -7.44
C ILE A 55 27.04 -20.11 -8.83
N LEU A 56 27.90 -20.04 -9.81
CA LEU A 56 27.63 -20.40 -11.20
C LEU A 56 28.74 -21.32 -11.69
N ASN A 57 28.38 -22.53 -12.17
CA ASN A 57 29.33 -23.54 -12.65
C ASN A 57 30.48 -23.78 -11.65
N ASP A 58 30.13 -24.03 -10.38
CA ASP A 58 31.03 -24.28 -9.25
C ASP A 58 31.97 -23.10 -8.89
N LYS A 59 31.75 -21.92 -9.45
CA LYS A 59 32.51 -20.72 -9.12
C LYS A 59 31.64 -19.71 -8.39
N ILE A 60 32.19 -19.15 -7.29
CA ILE A 60 31.55 -18.03 -6.60
C ILE A 60 31.64 -16.81 -7.52
N ILE A 61 30.48 -16.27 -7.93
CA ILE A 61 30.35 -15.11 -8.81
C ILE A 61 30.01 -13.83 -8.03
N ALA A 62 29.33 -13.98 -6.86
CA ALA A 62 28.99 -12.85 -6.02
C ALA A 62 28.82 -13.29 -4.55
N LYS A 63 28.89 -12.31 -3.65
CA LYS A 63 28.60 -12.44 -2.21
C LYS A 63 27.71 -11.32 -1.74
N GLU A 64 26.79 -11.64 -0.85
CA GLU A 64 25.83 -10.72 -0.23
C GLU A 64 25.99 -10.80 1.29
N THR A 65 26.15 -9.65 1.95
CA THR A 65 26.20 -9.55 3.41
C THR A 65 24.98 -8.82 3.93
N LEU A 66 24.38 -9.29 5.02
CA LEU A 66 23.18 -8.73 5.62
C LEU A 66 23.46 -8.18 7.02
N ASN A 67 22.70 -7.14 7.41
CA ASN A 67 22.67 -6.63 8.77
C ASN A 67 21.71 -7.45 9.67
N ASP A 68 21.58 -7.07 10.95
CA ASP A 68 20.70 -7.73 11.92
C ASP A 68 19.20 -7.65 11.57
N LYS A 69 18.83 -6.75 10.67
CA LYS A 69 17.46 -6.62 10.14
C LYS A 69 17.24 -7.44 8.87
N CYS A 70 18.25 -8.23 8.44
CA CYS A 70 18.25 -9.00 7.19
C CYS A 70 18.13 -8.10 5.93
N GLU A 71 18.66 -6.89 6.03
CA GLU A 71 18.80 -5.98 4.88
C GLU A 71 20.20 -6.16 4.29
N VAL A 72 20.31 -6.19 2.97
CA VAL A 72 21.59 -6.26 2.26
C VAL A 72 22.38 -4.98 2.50
N VAL A 73 23.55 -5.13 3.12
CA VAL A 73 24.48 -4.01 3.39
C VAL A 73 25.71 -4.03 2.48
N SER A 74 26.00 -5.16 1.87
CA SER A 74 27.09 -5.30 0.91
C SER A 74 26.76 -6.37 -0.13
N PHE A 75 27.08 -6.08 -1.38
CA PHE A 75 27.03 -7.02 -2.48
C PHE A 75 28.33 -6.87 -3.28
N VAL A 76 29.08 -7.95 -3.40
CA VAL A 76 30.38 -7.98 -4.10
C VAL A 76 30.33 -9.05 -5.17
N GLY A 77 30.71 -8.70 -6.41
CA GLY A 77 30.69 -9.58 -7.56
C GLY A 77 29.66 -9.15 -8.58
N GLU A 78 29.42 -9.97 -9.58
CA GLU A 78 28.51 -9.68 -10.69
C GLU A 78 27.48 -10.79 -10.87
N MET A 79 26.23 -10.41 -10.96
CA MET A 79 25.16 -11.32 -11.35
C MET A 79 25.15 -11.45 -12.88
N PRO A 80 24.99 -12.67 -13.42
CA PRO A 80 24.91 -12.87 -14.86
C PRO A 80 23.66 -12.16 -15.42
N ASN A 81 23.76 -11.75 -16.69
CA ASN A 81 22.59 -11.26 -17.42
C ASN A 81 21.61 -12.42 -17.69
N GLY A 82 20.32 -12.13 -17.67
CA GLY A 82 19.28 -13.09 -17.96
C GLY A 82 18.53 -13.56 -16.72
N LEU A 83 17.81 -14.67 -16.87
CA LEU A 83 16.95 -15.23 -15.83
C LEU A 83 17.76 -16.07 -14.83
N VAL A 84 17.72 -15.67 -13.57
CA VAL A 84 18.27 -16.38 -12.42
C VAL A 84 17.13 -17.02 -11.65
N LYS A 85 17.21 -18.35 -11.42
CA LYS A 85 16.25 -19.11 -10.61
C LYS A 85 16.87 -19.47 -9.27
N GLN A 86 16.12 -19.21 -8.20
CA GLN A 86 16.50 -19.58 -6.86
C GLN A 86 15.61 -20.71 -6.34
N TYR A 87 16.21 -21.75 -5.78
CA TYR A 87 15.53 -22.91 -5.21
C TYR A 87 15.82 -23.02 -3.72
N ASP A 88 14.91 -23.66 -2.99
CA ASP A 88 15.17 -24.08 -1.60
C ASP A 88 15.93 -25.43 -1.56
N MET A 89 16.16 -25.94 -0.33
CA MET A 89 16.86 -27.23 -0.10
C MET A 89 16.12 -28.43 -0.67
N GLU A 90 14.79 -28.34 -0.80
CA GLU A 90 13.94 -29.38 -1.35
C GLU A 90 13.80 -29.26 -2.87
N LYS A 91 14.63 -28.41 -3.49
CA LYS A 91 14.60 -28.08 -4.94
C LYS A 91 13.29 -27.44 -5.39
N LYS A 92 12.56 -26.80 -4.50
CA LYS A 92 11.36 -26.01 -4.85
C LYS A 92 11.76 -24.62 -5.30
N LEU A 93 11.15 -24.15 -6.38
CA LEU A 93 11.41 -22.81 -6.91
C LEU A 93 10.93 -21.74 -5.92
N MET A 94 11.86 -20.89 -5.48
CA MET A 94 11.60 -19.80 -4.55
C MET A 94 11.51 -18.44 -5.25
N ALA A 95 12.30 -18.25 -6.30
CA ALA A 95 12.27 -16.98 -7.06
C ALA A 95 12.76 -17.15 -8.49
N GLU A 96 12.27 -16.28 -9.36
CA GLU A 96 12.73 -16.03 -10.72
C GLU A 96 13.09 -14.55 -10.82
N MET A 97 14.35 -14.25 -11.10
CA MET A 97 14.90 -12.89 -11.11
C MET A 97 15.64 -12.63 -12.41
N ASN A 98 15.24 -11.59 -13.12
CA ASN A 98 15.94 -11.17 -14.32
C ASN A 98 16.98 -10.10 -13.97
N TYR A 99 18.18 -10.26 -14.49
CA TYR A 99 19.29 -9.32 -14.31
C TYR A 99 19.80 -8.80 -15.65
N ASN A 100 20.19 -7.52 -15.65
CA ASN A 100 20.92 -6.90 -16.72
C ASN A 100 22.01 -6.00 -16.12
N ALA A 101 23.27 -6.20 -16.53
CA ALA A 101 24.43 -5.48 -15.99
C ALA A 101 24.45 -5.44 -14.45
N GLY A 102 24.18 -6.59 -13.78
CA GLY A 102 24.17 -6.74 -12.33
C GLY A 102 22.96 -6.11 -11.61
N LYS A 103 22.00 -5.57 -12.36
CA LYS A 103 20.78 -4.94 -11.81
C LYS A 103 19.54 -5.76 -12.16
N LEU A 104 18.55 -5.75 -11.26
CA LEU A 104 17.25 -6.33 -11.56
C LEU A 104 16.59 -5.59 -12.73
N GLU A 105 16.06 -6.36 -13.69
CA GLU A 105 15.44 -5.85 -14.89
C GLU A 105 14.19 -6.68 -15.24
N GLY A 106 13.14 -6.04 -15.76
CA GLY A 106 11.92 -6.74 -16.19
C GLY A 106 11.14 -7.39 -15.05
N VAL A 107 10.44 -8.47 -15.36
CA VAL A 107 9.53 -9.17 -14.43
C VAL A 107 10.30 -10.13 -13.54
N ASN A 108 10.16 -9.93 -12.23
CA ASN A 108 10.70 -10.82 -11.20
C ASN A 108 9.54 -11.43 -10.40
N LYS A 109 9.66 -12.71 -10.05
CA LYS A 109 8.65 -13.47 -9.31
C LYS A 109 9.26 -14.10 -8.08
N SER A 110 8.48 -14.21 -7.00
CA SER A 110 8.82 -15.07 -5.86
C SER A 110 7.62 -15.93 -5.47
N TYR A 111 7.91 -17.05 -4.81
CA TYR A 111 6.93 -18.08 -4.51
C TYR A 111 6.94 -18.40 -3.02
N TYR A 112 5.80 -18.81 -2.51
CA TYR A 112 5.67 -19.39 -1.17
C TYR A 112 6.23 -20.81 -1.12
N PRO A 113 6.53 -21.37 0.07
CA PRO A 113 7.01 -22.77 0.22
C PRO A 113 6.03 -23.82 -0.36
N ASN A 114 4.73 -23.48 -0.45
CA ASN A 114 3.72 -24.32 -1.09
C ASN A 114 3.73 -24.24 -2.63
N GLY A 115 4.66 -23.47 -3.23
CA GLY A 115 4.80 -23.27 -4.66
C GLY A 115 3.86 -22.21 -5.26
N GLN A 116 2.98 -21.62 -4.46
CA GLN A 116 2.10 -20.55 -4.93
C GLN A 116 2.84 -19.24 -5.11
N LEU A 117 2.43 -18.45 -6.10
CA LEU A 117 3.01 -17.15 -6.40
C LEU A 117 2.81 -16.19 -5.20
N ALA A 118 3.91 -15.61 -4.68
CA ALA A 118 3.90 -14.65 -3.60
C ALA A 118 3.97 -13.21 -4.12
N PHE A 119 4.90 -12.93 -5.05
CA PHE A 119 5.09 -11.60 -5.62
C PHE A 119 5.35 -11.65 -7.12
N VAL A 120 4.86 -10.63 -7.81
CA VAL A 120 5.32 -10.25 -9.17
C VAL A 120 5.72 -8.78 -9.09
N LYS A 121 6.97 -8.49 -9.42
CA LYS A 121 7.54 -7.14 -9.39
C LYS A 121 8.20 -6.83 -10.71
N ASN A 122 7.96 -5.63 -11.24
CA ASN A 122 8.66 -5.14 -12.42
C ASN A 122 9.79 -4.20 -11.99
N TYR A 123 10.96 -4.40 -12.59
CA TYR A 123 12.15 -3.61 -12.32
C TYR A 123 12.70 -2.99 -13.62
N LYS A 124 13.31 -1.83 -13.45
CA LYS A 124 14.09 -1.16 -14.47
C LYS A 124 15.35 -0.59 -13.83
N ASN A 125 16.53 -1.00 -14.31
CA ASN A 125 17.81 -0.57 -13.75
C ASN A 125 17.93 -0.79 -12.22
N GLY A 126 17.34 -1.84 -11.67
CA GLY A 126 17.34 -2.17 -10.23
C GLY A 126 16.28 -1.46 -9.40
N LEU A 127 15.49 -0.56 -9.96
CA LEU A 127 14.40 0.13 -9.28
C LEU A 127 13.05 -0.47 -9.68
N LEU A 128 12.08 -0.48 -8.76
CA LEU A 128 10.70 -0.85 -9.09
C LEU A 128 10.15 0.12 -10.15
N ASP A 129 9.72 -0.43 -11.29
CA ASP A 129 9.15 0.34 -12.40
C ASP A 129 8.06 -0.49 -13.09
N GLY A 130 6.81 -0.05 -12.99
CA GLY A 130 5.65 -0.77 -13.48
C GLY A 130 4.81 -1.40 -12.36
N GLN A 131 4.10 -2.48 -12.69
CA GLN A 131 3.15 -3.13 -11.78
C GLN A 131 3.86 -4.01 -10.75
N VAL A 132 3.43 -3.90 -9.50
CA VAL A 132 3.76 -4.81 -8.40
C VAL A 132 2.49 -5.49 -7.93
N ARG A 133 2.52 -6.80 -7.82
CA ARG A 133 1.44 -7.62 -7.25
C ARG A 133 1.97 -8.49 -6.14
N GLU A 134 1.28 -8.49 -5.02
CA GLU A 134 1.49 -9.39 -3.89
C GLU A 134 0.25 -10.27 -3.74
N PHE A 135 0.46 -11.53 -3.41
CA PHE A 135 -0.61 -12.50 -3.20
C PHE A 135 -0.53 -13.07 -1.80
N TYR A 136 -1.62 -13.58 -1.29
CA TYR A 136 -1.65 -14.47 -0.14
C TYR A 136 -1.26 -15.89 -0.56
N ASP A 137 -0.91 -16.73 0.40
CA ASP A 137 -0.57 -18.15 0.19
C ASP A 137 -1.73 -19.02 -0.33
N ASN A 138 -2.96 -18.50 -0.31
CA ASN A 138 -4.16 -19.06 -0.91
C ASN A 138 -4.44 -18.52 -2.33
N THR A 139 -3.47 -17.85 -2.97
CA THR A 139 -3.52 -17.25 -4.32
C THR A 139 -4.36 -15.98 -4.47
N ASN A 140 -5.12 -15.59 -3.46
CA ASN A 140 -5.86 -14.33 -3.52
C ASN A 140 -4.90 -13.14 -3.57
N LYS A 141 -5.25 -12.12 -4.34
CA LYS A 141 -4.49 -10.88 -4.37
C LYS A 141 -4.49 -10.25 -2.99
N LYS A 142 -3.34 -9.69 -2.59
CA LYS A 142 -3.15 -8.93 -1.35
C LYS A 142 -2.91 -7.46 -1.63
N ILE A 143 -2.02 -7.16 -2.58
CA ILE A 143 -1.68 -5.81 -3.01
C ILE A 143 -1.55 -5.76 -4.53
N GLU A 144 -2.07 -4.70 -5.14
CA GLU A 144 -1.74 -4.26 -6.49
C GLU A 144 -1.26 -2.81 -6.40
N ALA A 145 -0.10 -2.52 -6.96
CA ALA A 145 0.49 -1.17 -6.92
C ALA A 145 1.24 -0.86 -8.21
N SER A 146 1.33 0.42 -8.54
CA SER A 146 2.14 0.91 -9.65
C SER A 146 3.32 1.70 -9.12
N TYR A 147 4.49 1.47 -9.69
CA TYR A 147 5.74 2.15 -9.34
C TYR A 147 6.36 2.79 -10.56
N LYS A 148 7.08 3.86 -10.34
CA LYS A 148 7.94 4.51 -11.30
C LYS A 148 9.22 4.95 -10.60
N ASP A 149 10.39 4.57 -11.16
CA ASP A 149 11.71 4.94 -10.62
C ASP A 149 11.85 4.64 -9.11
N GLY A 150 11.28 3.51 -8.64
CA GLY A 150 11.31 3.07 -7.23
C GLY A 150 10.24 3.68 -6.32
N LEU A 151 9.48 4.68 -6.78
CA LEU A 151 8.44 5.36 -6.01
C LEU A 151 7.04 4.88 -6.40
N LEU A 152 6.11 4.82 -5.43
CA LEU A 152 4.70 4.61 -5.72
C LEU A 152 4.20 5.72 -6.66
N ASN A 153 3.68 5.33 -7.83
CA ASN A 153 3.14 6.24 -8.83
C ASN A 153 1.95 5.58 -9.52
N GLY A 154 0.75 6.08 -9.22
CA GLY A 154 -0.50 5.48 -9.63
C GLY A 154 -1.30 4.91 -8.46
N THR A 155 -2.10 3.87 -8.70
CA THR A 155 -3.04 3.34 -7.69
C THR A 155 -2.43 2.17 -6.92
N LEU A 156 -2.48 2.26 -5.58
CA LEU A 156 -2.27 1.15 -4.65
C LEU A 156 -3.64 0.59 -4.25
N LYS A 157 -3.87 -0.71 -4.42
CA LYS A 157 -5.07 -1.44 -3.99
C LYS A 157 -4.70 -2.51 -2.97
N LYS A 158 -5.52 -2.69 -1.94
CA LYS A 158 -5.37 -3.72 -0.90
C LYS A 158 -6.61 -4.60 -0.81
N TYR A 159 -6.39 -5.88 -0.59
CA TYR A 159 -7.42 -6.91 -0.47
C TYR A 159 -7.19 -7.74 0.80
N SER A 160 -8.25 -8.33 1.34
CA SER A 160 -8.17 -9.30 2.43
C SER A 160 -7.74 -10.68 1.92
N ALA A 161 -7.39 -11.58 2.83
CA ALA A 161 -7.09 -12.98 2.50
C ALA A 161 -8.29 -13.73 1.89
N THR A 162 -9.52 -13.24 2.10
CA THR A 162 -10.74 -13.75 1.46
C THR A 162 -11.02 -13.16 0.09
N GLY A 163 -10.13 -12.25 -0.41
CA GLY A 163 -10.28 -11.57 -1.69
C GLY A 163 -11.17 -10.32 -1.66
N THR A 164 -11.67 -9.93 -0.48
CA THR A 164 -12.51 -8.72 -0.35
C THR A 164 -11.65 -7.47 -0.54
N TYR A 165 -12.14 -6.52 -1.32
CA TYR A 165 -11.49 -5.23 -1.54
C TYR A 165 -11.54 -4.38 -0.26
N ILE A 166 -10.38 -3.96 0.25
CA ILE A 166 -10.25 -3.21 1.52
C ILE A 166 -10.09 -1.73 1.27
N SER A 167 -9.16 -1.35 0.39
CA SER A 167 -8.83 0.06 0.18
C SER A 167 -8.13 0.32 -1.14
N SER A 168 -8.20 1.59 -1.59
CA SER A 168 -7.35 2.12 -2.64
C SER A 168 -6.82 3.49 -2.27
N ALA A 169 -5.65 3.82 -2.83
CA ALA A 169 -5.02 5.11 -2.66
C ALA A 169 -4.30 5.50 -3.95
N GLN A 170 -4.39 6.77 -4.33
CA GLN A 170 -3.65 7.31 -5.46
C GLN A 170 -2.37 7.97 -4.97
N TYR A 171 -1.28 7.72 -5.69
CA TYR A 171 0.05 8.23 -5.39
C TYR A 171 0.67 8.90 -6.62
N SER A 172 1.42 9.95 -6.38
CA SER A 172 2.33 10.57 -7.33
C SER A 172 3.67 10.75 -6.65
N ASP A 173 4.74 10.21 -7.26
CA ASP A 173 6.13 10.32 -6.78
C ASP A 173 6.30 9.95 -5.29
N GLY A 174 5.60 8.89 -4.85
CA GLY A 174 5.64 8.36 -3.48
C GLY A 174 4.74 9.06 -2.47
N GLU A 175 4.10 10.16 -2.82
CA GLU A 175 3.17 10.89 -1.96
C GLU A 175 1.71 10.60 -2.32
N LEU A 176 0.81 10.59 -1.32
CA LEU A 176 -0.63 10.53 -1.56
C LEU A 176 -1.06 11.74 -2.38
N ASP A 177 -1.58 11.53 -3.59
CA ASP A 177 -2.08 12.56 -4.49
C ASP A 177 -3.30 12.04 -5.25
N GLY A 178 -4.47 12.57 -4.95
CA GLY A 178 -5.76 12.08 -5.41
C GLY A 178 -6.57 11.42 -4.30
N THR A 179 -7.42 10.45 -4.64
CA THR A 179 -8.42 9.90 -3.73
C THR A 179 -7.90 8.68 -2.98
N TYR A 180 -8.07 8.69 -1.65
CA TYR A 180 -7.98 7.53 -0.77
C TYR A 180 -9.38 7.02 -0.45
N LYS A 181 -9.62 5.70 -0.58
CA LYS A 181 -10.89 5.05 -0.26
C LYS A 181 -10.69 3.82 0.61
N GLU A 182 -11.58 3.63 1.58
CA GLU A 182 -11.73 2.38 2.32
C GLU A 182 -13.16 1.85 2.20
N TYR A 183 -13.31 0.54 2.34
CA TYR A 183 -14.57 -0.16 2.18
C TYR A 183 -14.89 -1.03 3.39
N TYR A 184 -16.16 -1.18 3.68
CA TYR A 184 -16.65 -2.21 4.59
C TYR A 184 -16.46 -3.59 3.97
N VAL A 185 -16.53 -4.64 4.78
CA VAL A 185 -16.48 -6.05 4.30
C VAL A 185 -17.62 -6.39 3.32
N THR A 186 -18.70 -5.61 3.35
CA THR A 186 -19.81 -5.70 2.39
C THR A 186 -19.50 -5.13 1.01
N GLY A 187 -18.35 -4.44 0.86
CA GLY A 187 -17.98 -3.70 -0.35
C GLY A 187 -18.53 -2.26 -0.41
N ALA A 188 -19.37 -1.86 0.56
CA ALA A 188 -19.87 -0.48 0.63
C ALA A 188 -18.73 0.49 1.02
N PRO A 189 -18.72 1.72 0.50
CA PRO A 189 -17.74 2.74 0.90
C PRO A 189 -17.83 3.02 2.40
N ARG A 190 -16.66 3.12 3.06
CA ARG A 190 -16.52 3.49 4.47
C ARG A 190 -15.92 4.87 4.64
N ILE A 191 -14.84 5.15 3.93
CA ILE A 191 -14.10 6.41 3.97
C ILE A 191 -13.73 6.83 2.55
N GLU A 192 -13.84 8.12 2.25
CA GLU A 192 -13.27 8.77 1.07
C GLU A 192 -12.55 10.04 1.51
N ILE A 193 -11.29 10.20 1.13
CA ILE A 193 -10.48 11.38 1.47
C ILE A 193 -9.73 11.81 0.22
N GLU A 194 -9.76 13.11 -0.06
CA GLU A 194 -8.95 13.71 -1.11
C GLU A 194 -7.62 14.21 -0.54
N TYR A 195 -6.54 13.94 -1.28
CA TYR A 195 -5.18 14.35 -0.94
C TYR A 195 -4.56 15.11 -2.10
N TYR A 196 -3.74 16.07 -1.75
CA TYR A 196 -2.86 16.78 -2.67
C TYR A 196 -1.47 16.88 -2.04
N ARG A 197 -0.46 16.27 -2.68
CA ARG A 197 0.93 16.23 -2.22
C ARG A 197 1.04 15.83 -0.73
N GLY A 198 0.47 14.69 -0.39
CA GLY A 198 0.50 14.12 0.97
C GLY A 198 -0.39 14.80 2.00
N LYS A 199 -1.05 15.91 1.67
CA LYS A 199 -1.93 16.64 2.58
C LYS A 199 -3.40 16.45 2.21
N LYS A 200 -4.28 16.33 3.22
CA LYS A 200 -5.73 16.36 2.96
C LYS A 200 -6.12 17.67 2.32
N GLU A 201 -6.86 17.60 1.21
CA GLU A 201 -7.38 18.75 0.47
C GLU A 201 -8.79 18.43 0.00
N GLY A 202 -9.72 19.40 0.06
CA GLY A 202 -11.10 19.14 -0.30
C GLY A 202 -11.88 18.34 0.75
N TYR A 203 -12.77 17.45 0.31
CA TYR A 203 -13.67 16.73 1.20
C TYR A 203 -13.08 15.42 1.72
N SER A 204 -13.31 15.17 3.01
CA SER A 204 -13.18 13.87 3.66
C SER A 204 -14.56 13.40 4.08
N LYS A 205 -14.99 12.22 3.64
CA LYS A 205 -16.29 11.64 3.90
C LYS A 205 -16.14 10.31 4.63
N GLU A 206 -17.01 10.07 5.60
CA GLU A 206 -17.21 8.77 6.24
C GLU A 206 -18.68 8.38 6.13
N TYR A 207 -18.94 7.11 5.88
CA TYR A 207 -20.28 6.59 5.67
C TYR A 207 -20.66 5.59 6.77
N HIS A 208 -21.95 5.49 7.07
CA HIS A 208 -22.50 4.41 7.88
C HIS A 208 -22.50 3.08 7.09
N PRO A 209 -22.59 1.90 7.76
CA PRO A 209 -22.68 0.62 7.06
C PRO A 209 -23.89 0.49 6.10
N ASN A 210 -24.95 1.25 6.32
CA ASN A 210 -26.13 1.33 5.44
C ASN A 210 -25.90 2.22 4.21
N GLY A 211 -24.69 2.81 4.05
CA GLY A 211 -24.29 3.66 2.93
C GLY A 211 -24.66 5.14 3.07
N THR A 212 -25.39 5.54 4.13
CA THR A 212 -25.67 6.96 4.38
C THR A 212 -24.42 7.68 4.84
N LEU A 213 -24.31 8.97 4.50
CA LEU A 213 -23.18 9.81 4.89
C LEU A 213 -23.22 10.01 6.43
N LYS A 214 -22.08 9.83 7.10
CA LYS A 214 -21.91 10.00 8.56
C LYS A 214 -21.21 11.31 8.89
N TYR A 215 -20.09 11.57 8.21
CA TYR A 215 -19.31 12.80 8.32
C TYR A 215 -18.91 13.33 6.97
N GLN A 216 -18.90 14.64 6.84
CA GLN A 216 -18.27 15.34 5.72
C GLN A 216 -17.46 16.50 6.28
N TYR A 217 -16.15 16.39 6.22
CA TYR A 217 -15.20 17.42 6.62
C TYR A 217 -14.61 18.10 5.38
N ASN A 218 -14.29 19.38 5.50
CA ASN A 218 -13.58 20.09 4.45
C ASN A 218 -12.17 20.45 4.95
N TYR A 219 -11.16 20.15 4.14
CA TYR A 219 -9.76 20.39 4.43
C TYR A 219 -9.13 21.31 3.40
N SER A 220 -8.20 22.14 3.86
CA SER A 220 -7.26 22.84 2.98
C SER A 220 -5.88 22.79 3.60
N GLN A 221 -4.88 22.36 2.82
CA GLN A 221 -3.50 22.18 3.25
C GLN A 221 -3.35 21.29 4.51
N GLY A 222 -4.21 20.29 4.67
CA GLY A 222 -4.24 19.38 5.81
C GLY A 222 -4.98 19.92 7.05
N LEU A 223 -5.51 21.12 7.00
CA LEU A 223 -6.25 21.76 8.10
C LEU A 223 -7.75 21.77 7.82
N LEU A 224 -8.59 21.52 8.86
CA LEU A 224 -10.03 21.70 8.75
C LEU A 224 -10.37 23.17 8.48
N GLN A 225 -11.13 23.40 7.40
CA GLN A 225 -11.55 24.72 6.94
C GLN A 225 -13.00 24.71 6.48
N GLY A 226 -13.74 25.82 6.75
CA GLY A 226 -15.10 25.97 6.30
C GLY A 226 -16.08 25.07 7.03
N ASP A 227 -17.18 24.72 6.36
CA ASP A 227 -18.27 23.96 6.95
C ASP A 227 -17.99 22.46 6.90
N SER A 228 -18.21 21.81 8.05
CA SER A 228 -18.21 20.35 8.23
C SER A 228 -19.59 19.89 8.67
N LYS A 229 -20.05 18.77 8.15
CA LYS A 229 -21.40 18.25 8.38
C LYS A 229 -21.34 16.88 9.04
N ILE A 230 -22.18 16.68 10.02
CA ILE A 230 -22.41 15.43 10.72
C ILE A 230 -23.86 15.03 10.49
N TYR A 231 -24.11 13.78 10.20
CA TYR A 231 -25.42 13.27 9.85
C TYR A 231 -25.86 12.18 10.83
N TYR A 232 -27.13 12.03 11.01
CA TYR A 232 -27.75 10.88 11.64
C TYR A 232 -27.71 9.67 10.69
N GLU A 233 -27.99 8.48 11.20
CA GLU A 233 -27.95 7.22 10.42
C GLU A 233 -29.04 7.18 9.33
N ASP A 234 -30.13 7.95 9.48
CA ASP A 234 -31.18 8.12 8.49
C ASP A 234 -30.80 9.12 7.36
N GLY A 235 -29.60 9.73 7.44
CA GLY A 235 -29.11 10.71 6.48
C GLY A 235 -29.50 12.15 6.76
N SER A 236 -30.33 12.42 7.78
CA SER A 236 -30.67 13.78 8.19
C SER A 236 -29.48 14.48 8.84
N ILE A 237 -29.43 15.82 8.73
CA ILE A 237 -28.34 16.61 9.32
C ILE A 237 -28.48 16.62 10.85
N ASN A 238 -27.43 16.17 11.55
CA ASN A 238 -27.27 16.29 13.00
C ASN A 238 -26.62 17.63 13.36
N LYS A 239 -25.50 17.97 12.69
CA LYS A 239 -24.71 19.15 13.04
C LYS A 239 -24.00 19.73 11.83
N ILE A 240 -23.92 21.06 11.79
CA ILE A 240 -23.04 21.80 10.88
C ILE A 240 -22.07 22.59 11.75
N GLU A 241 -20.78 22.31 11.60
CA GLU A 241 -19.68 22.94 12.33
C GLU A 241 -18.88 23.81 11.38
N LYS A 242 -18.46 24.98 11.82
CA LYS A 242 -17.61 25.87 11.05
C LYS A 242 -16.19 25.90 11.62
N TYR A 243 -15.23 25.57 10.78
CA TYR A 243 -13.81 25.51 11.16
C TYR A 243 -12.98 26.59 10.49
N LYS A 244 -11.95 27.01 11.18
CA LYS A 244 -10.83 27.80 10.67
C LYS A 244 -9.57 27.25 11.34
N ASP A 245 -8.62 26.77 10.53
CA ASP A 245 -7.31 26.25 10.95
C ASP A 245 -7.43 25.21 12.10
N ASN A 246 -8.25 24.16 11.89
CA ASN A 246 -8.57 23.09 12.84
C ASN A 246 -9.35 23.53 14.09
N LYS A 247 -9.76 24.78 14.21
CA LYS A 247 -10.52 25.28 15.37
C LYS A 247 -11.92 25.65 14.97
N LEU A 248 -12.90 25.31 15.82
CA LEU A 248 -14.26 25.81 15.66
C LEU A 248 -14.25 27.34 15.66
N ASN A 249 -14.79 27.97 14.63
CA ASN A 249 -14.81 29.41 14.46
C ASN A 249 -16.04 29.83 13.65
N GLY A 250 -16.98 30.46 14.33
CA GLY A 250 -18.28 30.78 13.80
C GLY A 250 -19.39 29.95 14.44
N ASP A 251 -20.54 29.87 13.78
CA ASP A 251 -21.74 29.21 14.29
C ASP A 251 -21.70 27.70 14.02
N THR A 252 -21.87 26.90 15.08
CA THR A 252 -22.19 25.49 15.03
C THR A 252 -23.70 25.33 15.19
N LYS A 253 -24.38 24.79 14.17
CA LYS A 253 -25.81 24.51 14.17
C LYS A 253 -26.07 23.06 14.56
N ILE A 254 -26.96 22.81 15.49
CA ILE A 254 -27.32 21.49 16.02
C ILE A 254 -28.80 21.27 15.77
N TYR A 255 -29.12 20.17 15.10
CA TYR A 255 -30.48 19.81 14.67
C TYR A 255 -30.99 18.60 15.46
N SER A 256 -32.31 18.49 15.58
CA SER A 256 -32.96 17.27 16.06
C SER A 256 -33.14 16.25 14.95
N ASN A 257 -33.26 14.95 15.34
CA ASN A 257 -33.47 13.88 14.37
C ASN A 257 -34.94 13.81 13.89
N ASN A 258 -35.42 14.85 13.26
CA ASN A 258 -36.78 14.95 12.74
C ASN A 258 -36.87 15.65 11.36
N ASN A 259 -35.76 15.67 10.61
CA ASN A 259 -35.63 16.36 9.33
C ASN A 259 -36.00 17.87 9.35
N SER A 260 -35.91 18.51 10.52
CA SER A 260 -36.15 19.95 10.65
C SER A 260 -35.03 20.75 9.98
N GLU A 261 -35.37 21.71 9.18
CA GLU A 261 -34.42 22.71 8.66
C GLU A 261 -34.04 23.76 9.71
N ILE A 262 -34.76 23.78 10.84
CA ILE A 262 -34.57 24.72 11.92
C ILE A 262 -33.63 24.09 12.96
N PRO A 263 -32.46 24.69 13.27
CA PRO A 263 -31.59 24.17 14.31
C PRO A 263 -32.22 24.31 15.71
N MET A 264 -32.09 23.27 16.52
CA MET A 264 -32.49 23.32 17.91
C MET A 264 -31.57 24.24 18.74
N TYR A 265 -30.27 24.20 18.43
CA TYR A 265 -29.26 25.07 19.04
C TYR A 265 -28.31 25.65 17.98
N VAL A 266 -27.84 26.87 18.26
CA VAL A 266 -26.73 27.49 17.57
C VAL A 266 -25.71 27.94 18.62
N ASP A 267 -24.55 27.27 18.59
CA ASP A 267 -23.38 27.59 19.42
C ASP A 267 -22.39 28.42 18.61
N THR A 268 -22.03 29.60 19.08
CA THR A 268 -21.05 30.45 18.44
C THR A 268 -19.67 30.22 19.09
N TYR A 269 -18.67 30.00 18.26
CA TYR A 269 -17.27 29.77 18.66
C TYR A 269 -16.35 30.87 18.12
N ALA A 270 -15.33 31.23 18.91
CA ALA A 270 -14.20 32.04 18.48
C ALA A 270 -12.91 31.29 18.87
N ASN A 271 -12.08 30.96 17.88
CA ASN A 271 -10.81 30.24 18.09
C ASN A 271 -10.93 28.99 18.99
N GLY A 272 -11.97 28.18 18.76
CA GLY A 272 -12.23 26.94 19.50
C GLY A 272 -12.95 27.11 20.83
N LYS A 273 -13.14 28.33 21.32
CA LYS A 273 -13.90 28.61 22.58
C LYS A 273 -15.34 28.94 22.25
N LYS A 274 -16.29 28.28 22.96
CA LYS A 274 -17.70 28.63 22.89
C LYS A 274 -17.91 29.96 23.61
N ILE A 275 -18.52 30.91 22.90
CA ILE A 275 -18.81 32.26 23.44
C ILE A 275 -20.29 32.53 23.59
N MET A 276 -21.14 31.75 22.91
CA MET A 276 -22.59 31.96 22.99
C MET A 276 -23.34 30.67 22.61
N ARG A 277 -24.52 30.47 23.23
CA ARG A 277 -25.54 29.50 22.79
C ARG A 277 -26.88 30.20 22.64
N ARG A 278 -27.58 29.90 21.57
CA ARG A 278 -28.96 30.28 21.29
C ARG A 278 -29.78 28.99 21.09
N ALA A 279 -30.98 28.95 21.65
CA ALA A 279 -31.94 27.88 21.42
C ALA A 279 -33.14 28.40 20.62
N PHE A 280 -33.74 27.54 19.83
CA PHE A 280 -34.84 27.88 18.93
C PHE A 280 -36.00 26.89 19.13
N SER A 281 -37.23 27.41 19.00
CA SER A 281 -38.45 26.59 18.91
C SER A 281 -38.52 25.88 17.56
N GLY A 282 -39.41 24.89 17.41
CA GLY A 282 -39.68 24.25 16.14
C GLY A 282 -40.24 25.19 15.04
N LYS A 283 -40.60 26.42 15.41
CA LYS A 283 -41.01 27.47 14.47
C LYS A 283 -39.90 28.46 14.11
N GLY A 284 -38.69 28.28 14.68
CA GLY A 284 -37.53 29.15 14.46
C GLY A 284 -37.47 30.37 15.36
N GLU A 285 -38.36 30.49 16.35
CA GLU A 285 -38.32 31.57 17.32
C GLU A 285 -37.21 31.32 18.37
N GLN A 286 -36.40 32.33 18.69
CA GLN A 286 -35.36 32.21 19.70
C GLN A 286 -35.98 32.12 21.12
N ILE A 287 -35.75 30.99 21.80
CA ILE A 287 -36.28 30.73 23.17
C ILE A 287 -35.38 31.33 24.25
N PHE A 288 -34.05 31.14 24.11
CA PHE A 288 -33.10 31.72 25.05
C PHE A 288 -31.72 31.98 24.38
N LYS A 289 -30.89 32.76 25.09
CA LYS A 289 -29.52 33.09 24.71
C LYS A 289 -28.63 33.15 25.95
N ILE A 290 -27.52 32.40 25.93
CA ILE A 290 -26.50 32.42 26.98
C ILE A 290 -25.18 32.91 26.36
N ARG A 291 -24.44 33.76 27.07
CA ARG A 291 -23.05 34.15 26.75
C ARG A 291 -22.12 33.53 27.79
N TYR A 292 -20.95 33.06 27.30
CA TYR A 292 -19.92 32.43 28.13
C TYR A 292 -18.69 33.30 28.25
#